data_22bb47b1cf76db6b96f9dd1c930fdd93
#
_entry.id   22bb47b1cf76db6b96f9dd1c930fdd93
#
_cell.length_a   1.000
_cell.length_b   1.000
_cell.length_c   1.000
_cell.angle_alpha   90.00
_cell.angle_beta   90.00
_cell.angle_gamma   90.00
#
_symmetry.space_group_name_H-M   'P 1'
#
loop_
_entity.id
_entity.type
_entity.pdbx_description
1 polymer ?
#
loop_
_entity_poly.entity_id
_entity_poly.type
_entity_poly.pdbx_seq_one_letter_code
_entity_poly.pdbx_strand_id
1 'polypeptide(L)'
;MWDERSPDRTHEIEIPGGYKVVVDDFGAGDKVLLCLNGGPGLPCDYLRAPHAPFADHGYRVLAYDQLGCGRADKPSDPALWSIGRYVEEVEAVRKALDLGKVNLLGHSWGGWLGIEYALTYPENLQTLILENTCGDMPHLIGELNRLREALGPETVAMMQRHEAEGSLDHPEYQAAVTLLNYRHVCRLDHWPAPVTASLDDWNMEVYGAMQGPNEFLYIGNLKDWQRLDRMPAIACPSLITVGFHDELGPACAMRMAHALPNAKLRVFQNSSHMPFYEEPEAYDAELLAFLSAHA
;
A
#
# COMPACT_ATOMS: atom_id res chain seq x y z
N MET A 1 -8.14 12.78 17.02
CA MET A 1 -8.94 13.16 15.82
C MET A 1 -7.92 13.45 14.74
N TRP A 2 -7.90 12.69 13.66
CA TRP A 2 -7.00 12.91 12.54
C TRP A 2 -7.57 14.10 11.75
N ASP A 3 -7.06 15.30 12.03
CA ASP A 3 -7.42 16.50 11.27
C ASP A 3 -6.76 16.39 9.90
N GLU A 4 -7.57 16.36 8.85
CA GLU A 4 -7.06 16.37 7.49
C GLU A 4 -6.37 17.71 7.22
N ARG A 5 -5.05 17.67 7.12
CA ARG A 5 -4.29 18.80 6.63
C ARG A 5 -4.65 19.04 5.16
N SER A 6 -5.06 20.27 4.82
CA SER A 6 -5.24 20.65 3.43
C SER A 6 -3.90 20.71 2.70
N PRO A 7 -3.82 20.26 1.43
CA PRO A 7 -2.59 20.38 0.65
C PRO A 7 -2.25 21.86 0.41
N ASP A 8 -0.95 22.17 0.36
CA ASP A 8 -0.47 23.49 -0.02
C ASP A 8 -0.67 23.74 -1.52
N ARG A 9 -0.64 22.66 -2.31
CA ARG A 9 -0.89 22.64 -3.75
C ARG A 9 -1.53 21.33 -4.16
N THR A 10 -2.34 21.37 -5.22
CA THR A 10 -2.88 20.18 -5.88
C THR A 10 -2.53 20.28 -7.37
N HIS A 11 -2.01 19.19 -7.94
CA HIS A 11 -1.57 19.12 -9.32
C HIS A 11 -2.40 18.08 -10.09
N GLU A 12 -2.85 18.44 -11.29
CA GLU A 12 -3.31 17.48 -12.29
C GLU A 12 -2.13 17.11 -13.20
N ILE A 13 -1.76 15.85 -13.23
CA ILE A 13 -0.61 15.36 -13.99
C ILE A 13 -1.11 14.45 -15.11
N GLU A 14 -0.73 14.78 -16.35
CA GLU A 14 -0.95 13.88 -17.48
C GLU A 14 0.07 12.74 -17.45
N ILE A 15 -0.43 11.52 -17.55
CA ILE A 15 0.35 10.29 -17.55
C ILE A 15 0.29 9.60 -18.93
N PRO A 16 1.15 8.60 -19.20
CA PRO A 16 1.10 7.88 -20.48
C PRO A 16 -0.29 7.34 -20.80
N GLY A 17 -0.72 7.57 -22.02
CA GLY A 17 -2.08 7.25 -22.49
C GLY A 17 -3.04 8.44 -22.50
N GLY A 18 -2.59 9.64 -22.04
CA GLY A 18 -3.39 10.87 -22.03
C GLY A 18 -4.39 10.95 -20.88
N TYR A 19 -4.25 10.07 -19.87
CA TYR A 19 -5.04 10.11 -18.63
C TYR A 19 -4.43 11.08 -17.63
N LYS A 20 -5.22 11.46 -16.62
CA LYS A 20 -4.81 12.36 -15.56
C LYS A 20 -4.88 11.68 -14.19
N VAL A 21 -3.87 11.97 -13.37
CA VAL A 21 -3.85 11.67 -11.94
C VAL A 21 -3.79 12.97 -11.14
N VAL A 22 -4.24 12.93 -9.88
CA VAL A 22 -4.31 14.10 -9.01
C VAL A 22 -3.36 13.91 -7.82
N VAL A 23 -2.40 14.82 -7.69
CA VAL A 23 -1.35 14.80 -6.68
C VAL A 23 -1.57 15.92 -5.66
N ASP A 24 -1.67 15.59 -4.39
CA ASP A 24 -1.63 16.54 -3.29
C ASP A 24 -0.19 16.71 -2.80
N ASP A 25 0.23 17.96 -2.61
CA ASP A 25 1.61 18.37 -2.35
C ASP A 25 1.64 19.25 -1.09
N PHE A 26 2.37 18.78 -0.09
CA PHE A 26 2.47 19.39 1.23
C PHE A 26 3.90 19.79 1.53
N GLY A 27 4.09 21.03 2.03
CA GLY A 27 5.40 21.56 2.35
C GLY A 27 6.19 22.03 1.12
N ALA A 28 7.43 22.42 1.36
CA ALA A 28 8.32 22.97 0.34
C ALA A 28 9.80 22.55 0.56
N GLY A 29 10.03 21.49 1.31
CA GLY A 29 11.37 20.95 1.56
C GLY A 29 12.02 20.37 0.30
N ASP A 30 13.34 20.32 0.28
CA ASP A 30 14.11 19.70 -0.81
C ASP A 30 14.09 18.16 -0.73
N LYS A 31 13.71 17.59 0.43
CA LYS A 31 13.63 16.17 0.68
C LYS A 31 12.22 15.69 0.38
N VAL A 32 12.08 14.94 -0.69
CA VAL A 32 10.77 14.48 -1.17
C VAL A 32 10.40 13.15 -0.51
N LEU A 33 9.18 13.05 0.03
CA LEU A 33 8.52 11.81 0.42
C LEU A 33 7.34 11.59 -0.54
N LEU A 34 7.48 10.62 -1.45
CA LEU A 34 6.43 10.23 -2.40
C LEU A 34 5.72 9.00 -1.87
N CYS A 35 4.42 9.12 -1.58
CA CYS A 35 3.60 8.08 -0.99
C CYS A 35 2.75 7.37 -2.06
N LEU A 36 2.86 6.04 -2.13
CA LEU A 36 2.07 5.15 -2.99
C LEU A 36 1.05 4.40 -2.14
N ASN A 37 -0.23 4.67 -2.40
CA ASN A 37 -1.35 4.04 -1.68
C ASN A 37 -1.54 2.57 -2.04
N GLY A 38 -2.24 1.86 -1.14
CA GLY A 38 -2.66 0.47 -1.28
C GLY A 38 -3.87 0.28 -2.18
N GLY A 39 -4.51 -0.83 -2.04
CA GLY A 39 -5.55 -1.34 -2.91
C GLY A 39 -4.99 -2.52 -3.71
N PRO A 40 -4.95 -2.47 -5.07
CA PRO A 40 -5.06 -1.33 -6.00
C PRO A 40 -6.48 -0.75 -6.10
N GLY A 41 -6.58 0.46 -6.67
CA GLY A 41 -7.87 1.11 -6.88
C GLY A 41 -8.46 1.82 -5.66
N LEU A 42 -7.74 1.84 -4.52
CA LEU A 42 -8.15 2.56 -3.31
C LEU A 42 -7.63 4.02 -3.39
N PRO A 43 -8.46 5.05 -3.11
CA PRO A 43 -8.01 6.44 -3.01
C PRO A 43 -6.95 6.66 -1.93
N CYS A 44 -6.11 7.69 -2.11
CA CYS A 44 -4.96 7.92 -1.25
C CYS A 44 -5.28 8.57 0.12
N ASP A 45 -6.52 8.93 0.44
CA ASP A 45 -6.90 9.68 1.63
C ASP A 45 -6.41 9.04 2.93
N TYR A 46 -6.56 7.72 3.06
CA TYR A 46 -6.14 6.97 4.24
C TYR A 46 -4.63 7.01 4.47
N LEU A 47 -3.82 7.12 3.40
CA LEU A 47 -2.37 7.20 3.48
C LEU A 47 -1.90 8.64 3.58
N ARG A 48 -2.56 9.57 2.87
CA ARG A 48 -2.28 11.00 2.87
C ARG A 48 -2.39 11.61 4.27
N ALA A 49 -3.48 11.32 4.99
CA ALA A 49 -3.79 11.94 6.27
C ALA A 49 -2.69 11.74 7.34
N PRO A 50 -2.16 10.52 7.58
CA PRO A 50 -1.07 10.32 8.54
C PRO A 50 0.30 10.81 8.05
N HIS A 51 0.53 10.91 6.73
CA HIS A 51 1.86 11.29 6.20
C HIS A 51 2.01 12.77 5.88
N ALA A 52 0.93 13.52 5.58
CA ALA A 52 0.99 14.95 5.34
C ALA A 52 1.71 15.76 6.45
N PRO A 53 1.61 15.42 7.76
CA PRO A 53 2.31 16.11 8.84
C PRO A 53 3.85 16.03 8.75
N PHE A 54 4.43 15.09 8.00
CA PHE A 54 5.87 15.04 7.79
C PHE A 54 6.41 16.29 7.07
N ALA A 55 5.55 17.08 6.44
CA ALA A 55 5.88 18.39 5.90
C ALA A 55 6.38 19.36 6.98
N ASP A 56 5.92 19.24 8.21
CA ASP A 56 6.37 20.07 9.34
C ASP A 56 7.79 19.69 9.83
N HIS A 57 8.30 18.55 9.35
CA HIS A 57 9.67 18.07 9.59
C HIS A 57 10.62 18.37 8.42
N GLY A 58 10.23 19.28 7.51
CA GLY A 58 11.07 19.74 6.39
C GLY A 58 11.06 18.84 5.16
N TYR A 59 10.09 17.95 5.04
CA TYR A 59 9.86 17.15 3.83
C TYR A 59 8.84 17.83 2.92
N ARG A 60 8.97 17.61 1.61
CA ARG A 60 7.89 17.82 0.65
C ARG A 60 7.18 16.47 0.49
N VAL A 61 5.97 16.37 1.00
CA VAL A 61 5.19 15.14 1.00
C VAL A 61 4.20 15.16 -0.16
N LEU A 62 4.21 14.12 -0.93
CA LEU A 62 3.34 13.93 -2.08
C LEU A 62 2.55 12.64 -1.93
N ALA A 63 1.22 12.73 -2.04
CA ALA A 63 0.33 11.60 -2.13
C ALA A 63 -0.61 11.81 -3.32
N TYR A 64 -0.92 10.76 -4.08
CA TYR A 64 -1.74 10.94 -5.26
C TYR A 64 -2.72 9.78 -5.47
N ASP A 65 -3.85 10.12 -6.06
CA ASP A 65 -4.82 9.16 -6.53
C ASP A 65 -4.30 8.54 -7.83
N GLN A 66 -3.98 7.24 -7.79
CA GLN A 66 -3.51 6.48 -8.95
C GLN A 66 -4.61 6.35 -10.00
N LEU A 67 -4.26 6.12 -11.26
CA LEU A 67 -5.28 5.90 -12.32
C LEU A 67 -6.28 4.82 -11.90
N GLY A 68 -7.53 5.15 -12.02
CA GLY A 68 -8.63 4.26 -11.66
C GLY A 68 -9.23 4.51 -10.28
N CYS A 69 -8.69 5.41 -9.43
CA CYS A 69 -9.25 5.69 -8.11
C CYS A 69 -9.37 7.19 -7.81
N GLY A 70 -10.13 7.51 -6.77
CA GLY A 70 -10.26 8.86 -6.22
C GLY A 70 -10.63 9.90 -7.28
N ARG A 71 -9.81 10.94 -7.35
CA ARG A 71 -9.96 12.09 -8.27
C ARG A 71 -9.25 11.89 -9.62
N ALA A 72 -8.51 10.79 -9.81
CA ALA A 72 -7.90 10.46 -11.08
C ALA A 72 -8.94 10.02 -12.13
N ASP A 73 -8.54 10.00 -13.39
CA ASP A 73 -9.38 9.40 -14.44
C ASP A 73 -9.68 7.93 -14.11
N LYS A 74 -10.91 7.50 -14.41
CA LYS A 74 -11.40 6.13 -14.12
C LYS A 74 -11.82 5.44 -15.45
N PRO A 75 -10.86 5.08 -16.33
CA PRO A 75 -11.18 4.33 -17.54
C PRO A 75 -11.63 2.90 -17.17
N SER A 76 -12.47 2.30 -18.03
CA SER A 76 -12.95 0.91 -17.87
C SER A 76 -12.25 -0.08 -18.81
N ASP A 77 -10.96 0.15 -19.11
CA ASP A 77 -10.17 -0.76 -19.94
C ASP A 77 -9.31 -1.70 -19.06
N PRO A 78 -9.65 -3.00 -18.97
CA PRO A 78 -8.91 -3.96 -18.16
C PRO A 78 -7.43 -4.12 -18.55
N ALA A 79 -7.05 -3.77 -19.79
CA ALA A 79 -5.64 -3.82 -20.22
C ALA A 79 -4.74 -2.80 -19.49
N LEU A 80 -5.33 -1.79 -18.88
CA LEU A 80 -4.63 -0.79 -18.08
C LEU A 80 -4.22 -1.29 -16.70
N TRP A 81 -4.85 -2.34 -16.18
CA TRP A 81 -4.63 -2.82 -14.82
C TRP A 81 -3.45 -3.77 -14.76
N SER A 82 -2.24 -3.22 -14.88
CA SER A 82 -0.98 -3.96 -14.80
C SER A 82 0.09 -3.20 -14.03
N ILE A 83 0.91 -3.89 -13.23
CA ILE A 83 1.92 -3.26 -12.39
C ILE A 83 2.93 -2.44 -13.21
N GLY A 84 3.30 -2.90 -14.41
CA GLY A 84 4.25 -2.18 -15.27
C GLY A 84 3.71 -0.81 -15.71
N ARG A 85 2.41 -0.70 -16.02
CA ARG A 85 1.81 0.58 -16.36
C ARG A 85 1.84 1.55 -15.16
N TYR A 86 1.58 1.05 -13.94
CA TYR A 86 1.65 1.89 -12.74
C TYR A 86 3.09 2.31 -12.40
N VAL A 87 4.11 1.52 -12.74
CA VAL A 87 5.52 1.94 -12.63
C VAL A 87 5.80 3.16 -13.51
N GLU A 88 5.34 3.15 -14.77
CA GLU A 88 5.47 4.30 -15.68
C GLU A 88 4.66 5.52 -15.21
N GLU A 89 3.54 5.31 -14.53
CA GLU A 89 2.75 6.38 -13.91
C GLU A 89 3.52 7.07 -12.78
N VAL A 90 4.15 6.32 -11.87
CA VAL A 90 5.01 6.88 -10.81
C VAL A 90 6.13 7.72 -11.41
N GLU A 91 6.79 7.23 -12.47
CA GLU A 91 7.87 7.96 -13.15
C GLU A 91 7.34 9.21 -13.86
N ALA A 92 6.14 9.18 -14.44
CA ALA A 92 5.50 10.34 -15.04
C ALA A 92 5.20 11.42 -13.99
N VAL A 93 4.67 11.06 -12.83
CA VAL A 93 4.44 11.98 -11.70
C VAL A 93 5.76 12.59 -11.23
N ARG A 94 6.80 11.77 -11.01
CA ARG A 94 8.12 12.25 -10.60
C ARG A 94 8.69 13.27 -11.57
N LYS A 95 8.64 12.99 -12.87
CA LYS A 95 9.14 13.89 -13.94
C LYS A 95 8.33 15.17 -14.06
N ALA A 96 7.01 15.06 -14.02
CA ALA A 96 6.14 16.23 -14.20
C ALA A 96 6.31 17.27 -13.07
N LEU A 97 6.67 16.83 -11.86
CA LEU A 97 6.89 17.69 -10.70
C LEU A 97 8.37 18.00 -10.44
N ASP A 98 9.25 17.60 -11.38
CA ASP A 98 10.71 17.78 -11.31
C ASP A 98 11.30 17.32 -9.95
N LEU A 99 10.83 16.17 -9.49
CA LEU A 99 11.31 15.54 -8.26
C LEU A 99 12.65 14.85 -8.57
N GLY A 100 13.74 15.27 -7.98
CA GLY A 100 15.03 14.58 -8.09
C GLY A 100 14.97 13.12 -7.62
N LYS A 101 15.85 12.74 -6.72
CA LYS A 101 15.72 11.46 -6.00
C LYS A 101 14.63 11.60 -4.93
N VAL A 102 13.82 10.55 -4.78
CA VAL A 102 12.71 10.54 -3.83
C VAL A 102 12.93 9.50 -2.73
N ASN A 103 12.44 9.78 -1.53
CA ASN A 103 12.13 8.75 -0.55
C ASN A 103 10.77 8.18 -0.99
N LEU A 104 10.76 6.95 -1.47
CA LEU A 104 9.55 6.31 -1.99
C LEU A 104 8.94 5.44 -0.89
N LEU A 105 7.74 5.79 -0.47
CA LEU A 105 6.97 5.04 0.51
C LEU A 105 5.84 4.33 -0.21
N GLY A 106 5.76 3.01 -0.04
CA GLY A 106 4.67 2.21 -0.59
C GLY A 106 4.01 1.36 0.49
N HIS A 107 2.70 1.57 0.65
CA HIS A 107 1.88 0.79 1.57
C HIS A 107 1.09 -0.29 0.81
N SER A 108 1.11 -1.55 1.32
CA SER A 108 0.32 -2.64 0.73
C SER A 108 0.66 -2.84 -0.76
N TRP A 109 -0.31 -2.73 -1.67
CA TRP A 109 -0.11 -2.67 -3.13
C TRP A 109 0.93 -1.63 -3.53
N GLY A 110 0.93 -0.45 -2.90
CA GLY A 110 1.96 0.56 -3.14
C GLY A 110 3.38 0.06 -2.85
N GLY A 111 3.55 -0.91 -1.97
CA GLY A 111 4.82 -1.58 -1.71
C GLY A 111 5.27 -2.49 -2.85
N TRP A 112 4.35 -3.25 -3.48
CA TRP A 112 4.68 -4.06 -4.69
C TRP A 112 5.07 -3.16 -5.84
N LEU A 113 4.33 -2.06 -6.02
CA LEU A 113 4.65 -1.02 -6.99
C LEU A 113 6.01 -0.36 -6.70
N GLY A 114 6.30 -0.06 -5.43
CA GLY A 114 7.59 0.48 -4.98
C GLY A 114 8.77 -0.45 -5.27
N ILE A 115 8.60 -1.77 -5.07
CA ILE A 115 9.61 -2.78 -5.42
C ILE A 115 9.88 -2.79 -6.92
N GLU A 116 8.84 -2.81 -7.76
CA GLU A 116 9.00 -2.78 -9.23
C GLU A 116 9.63 -1.47 -9.70
N TYR A 117 9.23 -0.34 -9.11
CA TYR A 117 9.84 0.95 -9.40
C TYR A 117 11.33 0.96 -9.04
N ALA A 118 11.70 0.45 -7.87
CA ALA A 118 13.08 0.36 -7.42
C ALA A 118 13.96 -0.55 -8.31
N LEU A 119 13.37 -1.60 -8.89
CA LEU A 119 14.03 -2.48 -9.84
C LEU A 119 14.15 -1.89 -11.25
N THR A 120 13.29 -0.93 -11.61
CA THR A 120 13.22 -0.30 -12.93
C THR A 120 13.99 1.00 -13.00
N TYR A 121 13.89 1.85 -11.95
CA TYR A 121 14.48 3.18 -11.86
C TYR A 121 15.29 3.38 -10.56
N PRO A 122 16.28 2.51 -10.27
CA PRO A 122 17.03 2.56 -9.01
C PRO A 122 17.76 3.89 -8.75
N GLU A 123 18.16 4.60 -9.82
CA GLU A 123 18.86 5.88 -9.74
C GLU A 123 17.98 7.02 -9.21
N ASN A 124 16.66 6.88 -9.27
CA ASN A 124 15.70 7.90 -8.84
C ASN A 124 15.34 7.80 -7.35
N LEU A 125 15.87 6.80 -6.65
CA LEU A 125 15.57 6.58 -5.23
C LEU A 125 16.67 7.12 -4.31
N GLN A 126 16.26 7.84 -3.27
CA GLN A 126 17.05 8.12 -2.08
C GLN A 126 16.92 6.99 -1.08
N THR A 127 15.68 6.60 -0.76
CA THR A 127 15.32 5.47 0.10
C THR A 127 14.08 4.77 -0.42
N LEU A 128 13.86 3.51 0.04
CA LEU A 128 12.63 2.76 -0.20
C LEU A 128 12.00 2.38 1.15
N ILE A 129 10.75 2.78 1.36
CA ILE A 129 9.98 2.44 2.56
C ILE A 129 8.86 1.49 2.12
N LEU A 130 8.88 0.28 2.65
CA LEU A 130 7.93 -0.80 2.34
C LEU A 130 7.07 -1.07 3.57
N GLU A 131 5.82 -0.63 3.52
CA GLU A 131 4.91 -0.68 4.64
C GLU A 131 3.85 -1.74 4.43
N ASN A 132 3.75 -2.68 5.40
CA ASN A 132 2.64 -3.63 5.40
C ASN A 132 2.43 -4.27 4.02
N THR A 133 3.49 -4.87 3.48
CA THR A 133 3.55 -5.38 2.11
C THR A 133 4.32 -6.70 2.03
N CYS A 134 4.42 -7.30 0.87
CA CYS A 134 5.16 -8.54 0.66
C CYS A 134 6.00 -8.49 -0.61
N GLY A 135 6.94 -9.44 -0.75
CA GLY A 135 7.75 -9.64 -1.96
C GLY A 135 7.39 -10.91 -2.74
N ASP A 136 6.37 -11.64 -2.30
CA ASP A 136 6.05 -12.99 -2.77
C ASP A 136 4.56 -13.31 -2.52
N MET A 137 3.73 -13.23 -3.56
CA MET A 137 2.29 -13.51 -3.47
C MET A 137 1.98 -14.95 -3.15
N PRO A 138 2.60 -15.98 -3.76
CA PRO A 138 2.37 -17.37 -3.36
C PRO A 138 2.57 -17.62 -1.87
N HIS A 139 3.59 -17.00 -1.25
CA HIS A 139 3.79 -17.09 0.19
C HIS A 139 2.69 -16.36 0.98
N LEU A 140 2.35 -15.13 0.56
CA LEU A 140 1.27 -14.37 1.19
C LEU A 140 -0.05 -15.15 1.18
N ILE A 141 -0.43 -15.73 0.05
CA ILE A 141 -1.67 -16.54 -0.05
C ILE A 141 -1.67 -17.69 0.97
N GLY A 142 -0.52 -18.32 1.21
CA GLY A 142 -0.36 -19.31 2.27
C GLY A 142 -0.61 -18.75 3.66
N GLU A 143 -0.07 -17.58 3.98
CA GLU A 143 -0.30 -16.90 5.25
C GLU A 143 -1.77 -16.46 5.44
N LEU A 144 -2.40 -15.92 4.38
CA LEU A 144 -3.83 -15.58 4.42
C LEU A 144 -4.72 -16.80 4.69
N ASN A 145 -4.42 -17.94 4.07
CA ASN A 145 -5.14 -19.18 4.35
C ASN A 145 -4.98 -19.61 5.81
N ARG A 146 -3.78 -19.46 6.39
CA ARG A 146 -3.53 -19.73 7.81
C ARG A 146 -4.37 -18.82 8.73
N LEU A 147 -4.54 -17.54 8.37
CA LEU A 147 -5.41 -16.62 9.12
C LEU A 147 -6.89 -17.03 9.02
N ARG A 148 -7.32 -17.46 7.84
CA ARG A 148 -8.68 -17.99 7.62
C ARG A 148 -8.91 -19.28 8.43
N GLU A 149 -7.95 -20.19 8.48
CA GLU A 149 -8.01 -21.44 9.26
C GLU A 149 -8.21 -21.15 10.76
N ALA A 150 -7.70 -20.05 11.28
CA ALA A 150 -7.91 -19.61 12.65
C ALA A 150 -9.38 -19.22 12.98
N LEU A 151 -10.25 -19.10 11.98
CA LEU A 151 -11.69 -18.92 12.16
C LEU A 151 -12.42 -20.24 12.48
N GLY A 152 -11.75 -21.37 12.32
CA GLY A 152 -12.29 -22.71 12.53
C GLY A 152 -12.80 -23.38 11.25
N PRO A 153 -12.83 -24.72 11.23
CA PRO A 153 -13.05 -25.49 10.00
C PRO A 153 -14.44 -25.29 9.37
N GLU A 154 -15.46 -25.07 10.17
CA GLU A 154 -16.82 -24.82 9.67
C GLU A 154 -16.91 -23.49 8.93
N THR A 155 -16.29 -22.43 9.48
CA THR A 155 -16.24 -21.11 8.83
C THR A 155 -15.44 -21.15 7.54
N VAL A 156 -14.30 -21.85 7.53
CA VAL A 156 -13.49 -22.02 6.32
C VAL A 156 -14.27 -22.77 5.24
N ALA A 157 -14.95 -23.86 5.59
CA ALA A 157 -15.78 -24.64 4.65
C ALA A 157 -16.94 -23.79 4.07
N MET A 158 -17.56 -22.96 4.89
CA MET A 158 -18.59 -22.00 4.46
C MET A 158 -18.00 -20.98 3.47
N MET A 159 -16.85 -20.37 3.80
CA MET A 159 -16.20 -19.41 2.90
C MET A 159 -15.85 -20.05 1.55
N GLN A 160 -15.24 -21.22 1.54
CA GLN A 160 -14.87 -21.94 0.32
C GLN A 160 -16.09 -22.33 -0.54
N ARG A 161 -17.22 -22.65 0.08
CA ARG A 161 -18.47 -22.91 -0.64
C ARG A 161 -18.94 -21.66 -1.38
N HIS A 162 -19.00 -20.49 -0.70
CA HIS A 162 -19.41 -19.25 -1.33
C HIS A 162 -18.44 -18.80 -2.43
N GLU A 163 -17.14 -19.02 -2.26
CA GLU A 163 -16.12 -18.75 -3.27
C GLU A 163 -16.32 -19.62 -4.53
N ALA A 164 -16.63 -20.91 -4.34
CA ALA A 164 -16.90 -21.84 -5.44
C ALA A 164 -18.22 -21.53 -6.18
N GLU A 165 -19.23 -21.03 -5.47
CA GLU A 165 -20.54 -20.69 -6.01
C GLU A 165 -20.59 -19.24 -6.56
N GLY A 166 -19.57 -18.41 -6.31
CA GLY A 166 -19.55 -16.98 -6.67
C GLY A 166 -20.53 -16.13 -5.85
N SER A 167 -20.99 -16.59 -4.69
CA SER A 167 -21.95 -15.93 -3.80
C SER A 167 -21.26 -15.14 -2.68
N LEU A 168 -20.27 -14.30 -3.05
CA LEU A 168 -19.41 -13.59 -2.10
C LEU A 168 -20.12 -12.46 -1.35
N ASP A 169 -21.27 -12.03 -1.83
CA ASP A 169 -22.16 -11.03 -1.20
C ASP A 169 -23.07 -11.63 -0.11
N HIS A 170 -23.04 -12.97 0.06
CA HIS A 170 -23.85 -13.63 1.08
C HIS A 170 -23.49 -13.15 2.50
N PRO A 171 -24.48 -12.82 3.38
CA PRO A 171 -24.21 -12.24 4.70
C PRO A 171 -23.25 -13.06 5.59
N GLU A 172 -23.29 -14.38 5.55
CA GLU A 172 -22.36 -15.18 6.38
C GLU A 172 -20.91 -15.14 5.86
N TYR A 173 -20.70 -15.04 4.54
CA TYR A 173 -19.37 -14.81 3.96
C TYR A 173 -18.83 -13.43 4.35
N GLN A 174 -19.65 -12.40 4.18
CA GLN A 174 -19.29 -11.02 4.53
C GLN A 174 -19.01 -10.85 6.03
N ALA A 175 -19.72 -11.56 6.89
CA ALA A 175 -19.43 -11.56 8.34
C ALA A 175 -18.06 -12.16 8.66
N ALA A 176 -17.66 -13.25 7.98
CA ALA A 176 -16.32 -13.83 8.15
C ALA A 176 -15.22 -12.89 7.65
N VAL A 177 -15.41 -12.25 6.48
CA VAL A 177 -14.48 -11.24 5.94
C VAL A 177 -14.37 -10.03 6.87
N THR A 178 -15.50 -9.53 7.38
CA THR A 178 -15.52 -8.42 8.35
C THR A 178 -14.73 -8.75 9.61
N LEU A 179 -14.87 -9.97 10.13
CA LEU A 179 -14.10 -10.40 11.30
C LEU A 179 -12.60 -10.44 11.02
N LEU A 180 -12.19 -10.89 9.83
CA LEU A 180 -10.78 -10.87 9.41
C LEU A 180 -10.27 -9.44 9.28
N ASN A 181 -11.05 -8.52 8.69
CA ASN A 181 -10.71 -7.12 8.56
C ASN A 181 -10.43 -6.46 9.92
N TYR A 182 -11.30 -6.67 10.91
CA TYR A 182 -11.09 -6.13 12.27
C TYR A 182 -9.95 -6.80 13.04
N ARG A 183 -9.47 -7.95 12.62
CA ARG A 183 -8.34 -8.63 13.22
C ARG A 183 -7.01 -8.26 12.56
N HIS A 184 -7.03 -8.00 11.23
CA HIS A 184 -5.81 -8.02 10.44
C HIS A 184 -5.62 -6.79 9.54
N VAL A 185 -6.69 -6.02 9.23
CA VAL A 185 -6.59 -4.78 8.43
C VAL A 185 -6.55 -3.55 9.33
N CYS A 186 -7.50 -3.38 10.23
CA CYS A 186 -7.48 -2.29 11.20
C CYS A 186 -8.16 -2.72 12.50
N ARG A 187 -7.42 -2.74 13.60
CA ARG A 187 -7.85 -3.25 14.90
C ARG A 187 -8.49 -2.20 15.81
N LEU A 188 -8.63 -0.98 15.31
CA LEU A 188 -9.32 0.09 16.04
C LEU A 188 -10.83 -0.20 16.12
N ASP A 189 -11.44 0.07 17.26
CA ASP A 189 -12.90 -0.09 17.46
C ASP A 189 -13.71 0.77 16.48
N HIS A 190 -13.16 1.94 16.12
CA HIS A 190 -13.72 2.84 15.11
C HIS A 190 -12.64 3.19 14.11
N TRP A 191 -12.88 2.84 12.86
CA TRP A 191 -11.95 3.13 11.80
C TRP A 191 -11.91 4.64 11.52
N PRO A 192 -10.70 5.21 11.32
CA PRO A 192 -10.53 6.64 11.04
C PRO A 192 -11.31 7.09 9.80
N ALA A 193 -11.84 8.32 9.84
CA ALA A 193 -12.62 8.86 8.72
C ALA A 193 -11.90 8.83 7.36
N PRO A 194 -10.57 9.09 7.24
CA PRO A 194 -9.86 8.94 5.98
C PRO A 194 -9.83 7.50 5.46
N VAL A 195 -9.83 6.50 6.37
CA VAL A 195 -9.88 5.08 5.99
C VAL A 195 -11.25 4.73 5.42
N THR A 196 -12.32 5.10 6.12
CA THR A 196 -13.69 4.83 5.65
C THR A 196 -14.01 5.56 4.36
N ALA A 197 -13.54 6.81 4.20
CA ALA A 197 -13.70 7.59 2.96
C ALA A 197 -13.03 6.90 1.76
N SER A 198 -11.79 6.39 1.94
CA SER A 198 -11.10 5.64 0.88
C SER A 198 -11.85 4.35 0.53
N LEU A 199 -12.34 3.61 1.52
CA LEU A 199 -13.07 2.36 1.30
C LEU A 199 -14.42 2.59 0.59
N ASP A 200 -15.11 3.70 0.88
CA ASP A 200 -16.40 4.05 0.27
C ASP A 200 -16.25 4.40 -1.24
N ASP A 201 -15.08 4.89 -1.68
CA ASP A 201 -14.77 5.20 -3.11
C ASP A 201 -13.79 4.18 -3.73
N TRP A 202 -13.69 2.97 -3.18
CA TRP A 202 -12.79 1.94 -3.71
C TRP A 202 -13.26 1.42 -5.07
N ASN A 203 -12.42 1.51 -6.06
CA ASN A 203 -12.72 0.98 -7.40
C ASN A 203 -12.52 -0.55 -7.43
N MET A 204 -13.61 -1.27 -7.23
CA MET A 204 -13.63 -2.74 -7.20
C MET A 204 -13.39 -3.39 -8.56
N GLU A 205 -13.48 -2.64 -9.70
CA GLU A 205 -13.10 -3.15 -11.03
C GLU A 205 -11.57 -3.31 -11.10
N VAL A 206 -10.82 -2.27 -10.69
CA VAL A 206 -9.35 -2.31 -10.62
C VAL A 206 -8.89 -3.36 -9.62
N TYR A 207 -9.46 -3.32 -8.42
CA TYR A 207 -9.10 -4.23 -7.34
C TYR A 207 -9.34 -5.69 -7.71
N GLY A 208 -10.54 -6.01 -8.20
CA GLY A 208 -10.92 -7.37 -8.60
C GLY A 208 -10.07 -7.93 -9.74
N ALA A 209 -9.68 -7.08 -10.71
CA ALA A 209 -8.83 -7.48 -11.82
C ALA A 209 -7.39 -7.81 -11.37
N MET A 210 -6.84 -7.05 -10.44
CA MET A 210 -5.44 -7.16 -10.04
C MET A 210 -5.22 -8.05 -8.82
N GLN A 211 -6.05 -7.96 -7.79
CA GLN A 211 -5.91 -8.70 -6.55
C GLN A 211 -7.00 -9.77 -6.39
N GLY A 212 -8.25 -9.36 -6.25
CA GLY A 212 -9.37 -10.26 -6.01
C GLY A 212 -10.55 -9.55 -5.39
N PRO A 213 -11.56 -10.30 -4.90
CA PRO A 213 -12.79 -9.70 -4.38
C PRO A 213 -12.66 -9.12 -2.97
N ASN A 214 -11.62 -9.49 -2.21
CA ASN A 214 -11.32 -8.99 -0.86
C ASN A 214 -9.88 -9.30 -0.47
N GLU A 215 -9.41 -8.78 0.68
CA GLU A 215 -8.04 -8.91 1.19
C GLU A 215 -7.61 -10.35 1.49
N PHE A 216 -8.53 -11.29 1.60
CA PHE A 216 -8.25 -12.69 1.97
C PHE A 216 -8.45 -13.69 0.83
N LEU A 217 -8.75 -13.22 -0.40
CA LEU A 217 -8.92 -14.07 -1.58
C LEU A 217 -8.24 -13.47 -2.82
N TYR A 218 -7.00 -13.90 -3.06
CA TYR A 218 -6.16 -13.42 -4.16
C TYR A 218 -6.32 -14.31 -5.40
N ILE A 219 -7.05 -13.85 -6.39
CA ILE A 219 -7.32 -14.55 -7.65
C ILE A 219 -7.03 -13.71 -8.90
N GLY A 220 -6.68 -12.42 -8.71
CA GLY A 220 -6.39 -11.49 -9.79
C GLY A 220 -5.05 -11.76 -10.49
N ASN A 221 -4.67 -10.84 -11.38
CA ASN A 221 -3.45 -11.00 -12.21
C ASN A 221 -2.14 -10.91 -11.43
N LEU A 222 -2.18 -10.45 -10.16
CA LEU A 222 -1.01 -10.37 -9.27
C LEU A 222 -0.76 -11.66 -8.46
N LYS A 223 -1.65 -12.67 -8.51
CA LYS A 223 -1.57 -13.87 -7.65
C LYS A 223 -0.25 -14.66 -7.74
N ASP A 224 0.43 -14.59 -8.87
CA ASP A 224 1.71 -15.29 -9.11
C ASP A 224 2.93 -14.34 -9.06
N TRP A 225 2.71 -13.05 -8.68
CA TRP A 225 3.80 -12.07 -8.62
C TRP A 225 4.76 -12.37 -7.48
N GLN A 226 6.06 -12.34 -7.78
CA GLN A 226 7.13 -12.50 -6.79
C GLN A 226 8.42 -11.80 -7.26
N ARG A 227 9.18 -11.23 -6.31
CA ARG A 227 10.41 -10.47 -6.61
C ARG A 227 11.54 -10.70 -5.59
N LEU A 228 11.38 -11.61 -4.64
CA LEU A 228 12.40 -11.86 -3.60
C LEU A 228 13.78 -12.16 -4.19
N ASP A 229 13.83 -12.90 -5.29
CA ASP A 229 15.08 -13.27 -6.00
C ASP A 229 15.73 -12.06 -6.71
N ARG A 230 14.98 -11.00 -6.99
CA ARG A 230 15.47 -9.76 -7.61
C ARG A 230 15.76 -8.64 -6.61
N MET A 231 15.19 -8.68 -5.40
CA MET A 231 15.37 -7.66 -4.37
C MET A 231 16.84 -7.41 -3.97
N PRO A 232 17.78 -8.38 -4.06
CA PRO A 232 19.21 -8.09 -3.84
C PRO A 232 19.82 -7.04 -4.75
N ALA A 233 19.18 -6.70 -5.88
CA ALA A 233 19.60 -5.61 -6.77
C ALA A 233 19.17 -4.21 -6.29
N ILE A 234 18.27 -4.11 -5.31
CA ILE A 234 17.82 -2.83 -4.73
C ILE A 234 18.87 -2.40 -3.70
N ALA A 235 19.72 -1.46 -4.08
CA ALA A 235 20.87 -1.03 -3.28
C ALA A 235 20.58 0.16 -2.35
N CYS A 236 19.50 0.92 -2.56
CA CYS A 236 19.16 2.05 -1.69
C CYS A 236 18.84 1.58 -0.27
N PRO A 237 19.09 2.43 0.76
CA PRO A 237 18.62 2.14 2.12
C PRO A 237 17.13 1.88 2.14
N SER A 238 16.70 0.81 2.83
CA SER A 238 15.30 0.40 2.85
C SER A 238 14.79 0.24 4.28
N LEU A 239 13.57 0.72 4.53
CA LEU A 239 12.83 0.47 5.77
C LEU A 239 11.65 -0.45 5.43
N ILE A 240 11.50 -1.52 6.19
CA ILE A 240 10.33 -2.39 6.13
C ILE A 240 9.58 -2.22 7.45
N THR A 241 8.31 -1.85 7.37
CA THR A 241 7.43 -1.79 8.53
C THR A 241 6.29 -2.80 8.40
N VAL A 242 5.85 -3.37 9.50
CA VAL A 242 4.73 -4.32 9.52
C VAL A 242 4.09 -4.36 10.90
N GLY A 243 2.76 -4.47 10.97
CA GLY A 243 2.06 -4.80 12.18
C GLY A 243 2.18 -6.29 12.53
N PHE A 244 2.26 -6.62 13.83
CA PHE A 244 2.33 -8.01 14.28
C PHE A 244 1.09 -8.81 13.88
N HIS A 245 -0.06 -8.16 13.81
CA HIS A 245 -1.36 -8.74 13.49
C HIS A 245 -1.79 -8.53 12.03
N ASP A 246 -0.92 -7.96 11.19
CA ASP A 246 -1.16 -7.67 9.78
C ASP A 246 -1.49 -8.95 9.00
N GLU A 247 -2.34 -8.83 8.02
CA GLU A 247 -2.64 -9.89 7.05
C GLU A 247 -1.43 -10.26 6.19
N LEU A 248 -0.60 -9.27 5.82
CA LEU A 248 0.67 -9.47 5.13
C LEU A 248 1.83 -9.81 6.08
N GLY A 249 1.59 -9.81 7.33
CA GLY A 249 2.27 -10.29 8.51
C GLY A 249 3.80 -10.29 8.57
N PRO A 250 4.37 -10.47 9.77
CA PRO A 250 5.83 -10.45 9.96
C PRO A 250 6.59 -11.49 9.13
N ALA A 251 5.95 -12.62 8.76
CA ALA A 251 6.60 -13.65 7.94
C ALA A 251 6.95 -13.12 6.55
N CYS A 252 6.05 -12.37 5.91
CA CYS A 252 6.32 -11.73 4.61
C CYS A 252 7.40 -10.64 4.73
N ALA A 253 7.31 -9.79 5.76
CA ALA A 253 8.27 -8.72 6.01
C ALA A 253 9.70 -9.25 6.27
N MET A 254 9.84 -10.32 7.05
CA MET A 254 11.14 -10.96 7.31
C MET A 254 11.78 -11.52 6.04
N ARG A 255 11.00 -12.08 5.10
CA ARG A 255 11.53 -12.58 3.81
C ARG A 255 12.09 -11.42 2.98
N MET A 256 11.40 -10.28 2.93
CA MET A 256 11.90 -9.08 2.25
C MET A 256 13.15 -8.52 2.92
N ALA A 257 13.15 -8.42 4.26
CA ALA A 257 14.32 -7.95 5.02
C ALA A 257 15.56 -8.83 4.83
N HIS A 258 15.37 -10.12 4.61
CA HIS A 258 16.46 -11.04 4.31
C HIS A 258 16.98 -10.90 2.88
N ALA A 259 16.11 -10.53 1.94
CA ALA A 259 16.45 -10.38 0.53
C ALA A 259 17.09 -9.02 0.20
N LEU A 260 16.73 -7.96 0.90
CA LEU A 260 17.26 -6.61 0.68
C LEU A 260 18.62 -6.43 1.39
N PRO A 261 19.67 -5.94 0.70
CA PRO A 261 21.03 -5.84 1.28
C PRO A 261 21.16 -4.77 2.37
N ASN A 262 20.34 -3.70 2.32
CA ASN A 262 20.41 -2.53 3.19
C ASN A 262 19.07 -2.26 3.89
N ALA A 263 18.42 -3.30 4.41
CA ALA A 263 17.11 -3.19 5.02
C ALA A 263 17.16 -3.11 6.54
N LYS A 264 16.31 -2.24 7.11
CA LYS A 264 15.90 -2.24 8.51
C LYS A 264 14.47 -2.76 8.58
N LEU A 265 14.19 -3.67 9.50
CA LEU A 265 12.83 -4.17 9.77
C LEU A 265 12.32 -3.63 11.10
N ARG A 266 11.09 -3.10 11.10
CA ARG A 266 10.34 -2.72 12.29
C ARG A 266 9.01 -3.47 12.35
N VAL A 267 8.76 -4.17 13.46
CA VAL A 267 7.46 -4.81 13.74
C VAL A 267 6.76 -4.04 14.86
N PHE A 268 5.53 -3.55 14.58
CA PHE A 268 4.66 -2.87 15.54
C PHE A 268 3.78 -3.90 16.23
N GLN A 269 3.97 -4.06 17.56
CA GLN A 269 3.46 -5.22 18.29
C GLN A 269 1.94 -5.20 18.51
N ASN A 270 1.33 -4.01 18.50
CA ASN A 270 -0.11 -3.85 18.73
C ASN A 270 -0.90 -3.53 17.45
N SER A 271 -0.21 -3.39 16.33
CA SER A 271 -0.79 -2.98 15.05
C SER A 271 -1.08 -4.16 14.12
N SER A 272 -2.00 -3.91 13.19
CA SER A 272 -2.25 -4.73 12.01
C SER A 272 -1.76 -4.03 10.73
N HIS A 273 -2.61 -3.85 9.73
CA HIS A 273 -2.22 -3.32 8.42
C HIS A 273 -1.98 -1.80 8.40
N MET A 274 -2.34 -1.09 9.48
CA MET A 274 -2.28 0.39 9.52
C MET A 274 -1.56 0.91 10.78
N PRO A 275 -0.25 0.61 11.00
CA PRO A 275 0.50 1.08 12.17
C PRO A 275 0.47 2.60 12.34
N PHE A 276 0.43 3.36 11.26
CA PHE A 276 0.33 4.82 11.27
C PHE A 276 -0.99 5.34 11.88
N TYR A 277 -2.00 4.48 12.06
CA TYR A 277 -3.22 4.78 12.81
C TYR A 277 -3.27 4.08 14.17
N GLU A 278 -2.71 2.88 14.26
CA GLU A 278 -2.85 2.00 15.43
C GLU A 278 -1.76 2.27 16.50
N GLU A 279 -0.54 2.66 16.10
CA GLU A 279 0.58 3.04 16.97
C GLU A 279 1.29 4.29 16.43
N PRO A 280 0.57 5.43 16.23
CA PRO A 280 1.05 6.60 15.48
C PRO A 280 2.35 7.19 16.02
N GLU A 281 2.50 7.37 17.35
CA GLU A 281 3.71 7.96 17.90
C GLU A 281 4.95 7.09 17.65
N ALA A 282 4.79 5.76 17.77
CA ALA A 282 5.89 4.82 17.52
C ALA A 282 6.22 4.73 16.02
N TYR A 283 5.21 4.83 15.18
CA TYR A 283 5.36 4.84 13.73
C TYR A 283 6.09 6.10 13.26
N ASP A 284 5.62 7.29 13.66
CA ASP A 284 6.22 8.58 13.28
C ASP A 284 7.68 8.66 13.72
N ALA A 285 7.98 8.25 14.95
CA ALA A 285 9.35 8.23 15.48
C ALA A 285 10.27 7.34 14.65
N GLU A 286 9.81 6.15 14.22
CA GLU A 286 10.58 5.20 13.41
C GLU A 286 10.84 5.75 12.01
N LEU A 287 9.80 6.27 11.33
CA LEU A 287 9.91 6.79 9.99
C LEU A 287 10.79 8.05 9.95
N LEU A 288 10.60 9.00 10.88
CA LEU A 288 11.45 10.19 11.01
C LEU A 288 12.92 9.83 11.28
N ALA A 289 13.18 8.88 12.17
CA ALA A 289 14.54 8.43 12.47
C ALA A 289 15.21 7.84 11.22
N PHE A 290 14.50 7.02 10.46
CA PHE A 290 15.02 6.41 9.24
C PHE A 290 15.27 7.48 8.17
N LEU A 291 14.31 8.34 7.87
CA LEU A 291 14.41 9.40 6.87
C LEU A 291 15.55 10.38 7.21
N SER A 292 15.72 10.74 8.49
CA SER A 292 16.78 11.65 8.94
C SER A 292 18.18 11.06 8.81
N ALA A 293 18.30 9.74 8.99
CA ALA A 293 19.59 9.05 8.85
C ALA A 293 20.07 8.94 7.39
N HIS A 294 19.17 9.12 6.42
CA HIS A 294 19.44 8.94 5.00
C HIS A 294 19.12 10.20 4.15
N ALA A 295 19.01 11.35 4.83
CA ALA A 295 18.64 12.64 4.25
C ALA A 295 19.78 13.34 3.49
#